data_6ba62e64b0b06d5f94813771eb71b431
#
_entry.id   6ba62e64b0b06d5f94813771eb71b431
#
_cell.length_a   1.000
_cell.length_b   1.000
_cell.length_c   1.000
_cell.angle_alpha   90.00
_cell.angle_beta   90.00
_cell.angle_gamma   90.00
#
_symmetry.space_group_name_H-M   'P 1'
#
loop_
_entity.id
_entity.type
_entity.pdbx_description
1 polymer ?
#
loop_
_entity_poly.entity_id
_entity_poly.type
_entity_poly.pdbx_seq_one_letter_code
_entity_poly.pdbx_strand_id
1 'polypeptide(L)'
;MFCPIGCDPRGRYALNLAGRPPFGKWVPRDKSCHIRRSQPSPSRGFALACAQQKETLMRAILERLLSFDTVSSKPNIALMGYLQDLLAEAGIDSTLIPDPSGGKANLYATVGPQGVPGVMLSGHTDVVPVEGQAWTVSPFALTEKDARYYGRGAADMKGFAACAIEAMVLAAKRPLKVPLHLALSYDEEIGCMGVRSLIDMLEAAPIRPRMCIVGEPTAMQVATGHKGKIALRATCVGREGHSALAPLALNALHLAADFVGVVRGLQARVAATGLRDGDYDVPYSTLHVGKLNGGVQVNIVPNSAVIDFEIRSLAGEDTEALIADLRAGAEAIVAPLRAEFPETEIRIERLWDYPGLGTPSDAGVVNFVKSLTGANGTIKVAFGTEGGLFDARLGIPTVICGPGSMAQGHKPDEFVSVEQIERCRAMLAELVDRCVAGF
;
A
#
# COMPACT_ATOMS: atom_id res chain seq x y z
N MET A 1 -51.05 11.53 10.73
CA MET A 1 -51.61 11.40 9.35
C MET A 1 -50.75 10.34 8.67
N PHE A 2 -51.34 9.17 8.47
CA PHE A 2 -50.71 7.97 7.93
C PHE A 2 -50.60 8.04 6.42
N CYS A 3 -49.48 7.57 5.85
CA CYS A 3 -49.44 7.12 4.45
C CYS A 3 -48.74 5.75 4.41
N PRO A 4 -49.34 4.71 3.83
CA PRO A 4 -48.78 3.38 3.87
C PRO A 4 -47.94 3.10 2.63
N ILE A 5 -46.78 2.49 2.85
CA ILE A 5 -45.94 1.89 1.78
C ILE A 5 -46.21 0.39 1.81
N GLY A 6 -46.81 -0.13 0.72
CA GLY A 6 -47.05 -1.55 0.49
C GLY A 6 -45.76 -2.23 0.05
N CYS A 7 -45.39 -3.30 0.72
CA CYS A 7 -44.32 -4.22 0.28
C CYS A 7 -44.95 -5.38 -0.50
N ASP A 8 -44.41 -5.65 -1.70
CA ASP A 8 -44.68 -6.89 -2.45
C ASP A 8 -43.73 -8.01 -1.93
N PRO A 9 -44.23 -9.22 -1.66
CA PRO A 9 -43.49 -10.29 -1.00
C PRO A 9 -42.62 -11.15 -1.94
N ARG A 10 -42.19 -10.68 -3.11
CA ARG A 10 -41.38 -11.49 -4.06
C ARG A 10 -40.05 -10.89 -4.53
N GLY A 11 -39.36 -10.15 -3.69
CA GLY A 11 -37.93 -9.83 -3.74
C GLY A 11 -37.20 -9.95 -5.08
N ARG A 12 -37.63 -9.24 -6.14
CA ARG A 12 -36.80 -9.11 -7.37
C ARG A 12 -36.60 -7.66 -7.70
N TYR A 13 -35.38 -7.19 -7.52
CA TYR A 13 -34.92 -5.90 -8.04
C TYR A 13 -34.70 -6.03 -9.55
N ALA A 14 -35.60 -5.47 -10.36
CA ALA A 14 -35.35 -5.24 -11.77
C ALA A 14 -34.66 -3.88 -11.92
N LEU A 15 -33.37 -3.88 -12.22
CA LEU A 15 -32.63 -2.70 -12.64
C LEU A 15 -33.04 -2.32 -14.05
N ASN A 16 -33.76 -1.21 -14.18
CA ASN A 16 -34.18 -0.64 -15.46
C ASN A 16 -32.97 0.14 -16.04
N LEU A 17 -32.21 -0.49 -16.95
CA LEU A 17 -31.12 0.12 -17.71
C LEU A 17 -31.69 0.76 -18.98
N ALA A 18 -32.20 1.97 -18.87
CA ALA A 18 -32.53 2.80 -20.04
C ALA A 18 -31.78 4.12 -19.96
N GLY A 19 -30.87 4.33 -20.92
CA GLY A 19 -30.29 5.63 -21.21
C GLY A 19 -28.76 5.76 -21.06
N ARG A 20 -28.00 4.99 -21.83
CA ARG A 20 -26.60 5.35 -22.15
C ARG A 20 -26.52 5.90 -23.58
N PRO A 21 -25.86 7.04 -23.84
CA PRO A 21 -25.52 7.43 -25.20
C PRO A 21 -24.48 6.47 -25.78
N PRO A 22 -24.54 6.11 -27.06
CA PRO A 22 -23.60 5.19 -27.68
C PRO A 22 -22.24 5.87 -27.82
N PHE A 23 -21.20 5.22 -27.30
CA PHE A 23 -19.81 5.56 -27.60
C PHE A 23 -19.57 5.40 -29.10
N GLY A 24 -19.04 6.45 -29.74
CA GLY A 24 -18.69 6.43 -31.15
C GLY A 24 -17.63 5.36 -31.45
N LYS A 25 -17.93 4.47 -32.36
CA LYS A 25 -16.98 3.47 -32.87
C LYS A 25 -15.76 4.17 -33.46
N TRP A 26 -14.63 3.88 -32.90
CA TRP A 26 -13.33 4.25 -33.47
C TRP A 26 -13.08 3.37 -34.71
N VAL A 27 -13.06 3.98 -35.92
CA VAL A 27 -12.77 3.30 -37.18
C VAL A 27 -11.33 3.62 -37.57
N PRO A 28 -10.45 2.62 -37.78
CA PRO A 28 -9.14 2.86 -38.34
C PRO A 28 -9.26 3.33 -39.81
N ARG A 29 -8.77 4.49 -40.13
CA ARG A 29 -8.63 4.93 -41.52
C ARG A 29 -7.43 4.25 -42.15
N ASP A 30 -7.69 3.26 -42.97
CA ASP A 30 -6.73 2.70 -43.92
C ASP A 30 -6.43 3.74 -45.00
N LYS A 31 -5.15 4.12 -45.11
CA LYS A 31 -4.63 4.82 -46.29
C LYS A 31 -3.35 4.12 -46.72
N SER A 32 -3.50 3.18 -47.62
CA SER A 32 -2.44 2.68 -48.47
C SER A 32 -1.80 3.82 -49.25
N CYS A 33 -0.60 4.23 -48.88
CA CYS A 33 0.24 5.12 -49.67
C CYS A 33 1.50 4.39 -50.11
N HIS A 34 1.55 4.01 -51.40
CA HIS A 34 2.76 3.48 -52.01
C HIS A 34 3.76 4.59 -52.19
N ILE A 35 4.87 4.56 -51.45
CA ILE A 35 6.03 5.42 -51.65
C ILE A 35 7.29 4.57 -51.83
N ARG A 36 8.01 4.87 -52.89
CA ARG A 36 9.28 4.28 -53.32
C ARG A 36 10.35 4.34 -52.21
N ARG A 37 11.13 3.29 -52.08
CA ARG A 37 12.25 3.16 -51.15
C ARG A 37 13.33 4.21 -51.41
N SER A 38 13.51 5.10 -50.47
CA SER A 38 14.76 5.72 -50.07
C SER A 38 14.81 5.65 -48.56
N GLN A 39 15.84 5.03 -47.99
CA GLN A 39 16.00 4.94 -46.55
C GLN A 39 16.29 6.32 -45.99
N PRO A 40 15.48 6.87 -45.09
CA PRO A 40 15.90 7.92 -44.18
C PRO A 40 16.16 7.36 -42.79
N SER A 41 17.25 7.83 -42.18
CA SER A 41 17.51 7.70 -40.75
C SER A 41 16.25 8.05 -39.92
N PRO A 42 15.99 7.41 -38.74
CA PRO A 42 14.81 7.66 -37.96
C PRO A 42 14.81 9.15 -37.53
N SER A 43 13.89 9.89 -38.12
CA SER A 43 13.75 11.30 -37.86
C SER A 43 13.25 11.51 -36.42
N ARG A 44 13.84 12.49 -35.72
CA ARG A 44 13.43 12.95 -34.38
C ARG A 44 11.91 13.14 -34.21
N GLY A 45 11.17 13.38 -35.26
CA GLY A 45 9.72 13.57 -35.28
C GLY A 45 8.91 12.29 -35.01
N PHE A 46 9.40 11.10 -35.40
CA PHE A 46 8.69 9.85 -35.14
C PHE A 46 8.81 9.43 -33.65
N ALA A 47 9.98 9.71 -33.05
CA ALA A 47 10.19 9.49 -31.62
C ALA A 47 9.32 10.42 -30.76
N LEU A 48 9.17 11.69 -31.15
CA LEU A 48 8.30 12.64 -30.46
C LEU A 48 6.80 12.27 -30.56
N ALA A 49 6.31 11.88 -31.74
CA ALA A 49 4.92 11.48 -31.91
C ALA A 49 4.58 10.20 -31.13
N CYS A 50 5.52 9.25 -31.06
CA CYS A 50 5.35 8.04 -30.24
C CYS A 50 5.42 8.35 -28.74
N ALA A 51 6.26 9.30 -28.32
CA ALA A 51 6.34 9.78 -26.93
C ALA A 51 5.05 10.50 -26.50
N GLN A 52 4.52 11.38 -27.34
CA GLN A 52 3.25 12.10 -27.07
C GLN A 52 2.04 11.15 -26.94
N GLN A 53 1.96 10.08 -27.77
CA GLN A 53 0.89 9.08 -27.61
C GLN A 53 1.02 8.29 -26.32
N LYS A 54 2.25 7.96 -25.88
CA LYS A 54 2.50 7.26 -24.62
C LYS A 54 2.17 8.14 -23.41
N GLU A 55 2.48 9.43 -23.48
CA GLU A 55 2.13 10.43 -22.48
C GLU A 55 0.61 10.54 -22.30
N THR A 56 -0.12 10.56 -23.40
CA THR A 56 -1.58 10.64 -23.38
C THR A 56 -2.24 9.41 -22.73
N LEU A 57 -1.72 8.20 -22.94
CA LEU A 57 -2.28 6.98 -22.35
C LEU A 57 -2.09 6.96 -20.82
N MET A 58 -0.86 7.14 -20.34
CA MET A 58 -0.58 7.17 -18.90
C MET A 58 -1.38 8.28 -18.20
N ARG A 59 -1.41 9.49 -18.76
CA ARG A 59 -2.15 10.60 -18.20
C ARG A 59 -3.66 10.32 -18.13
N ALA A 60 -4.24 9.72 -19.17
CA ALA A 60 -5.65 9.34 -19.18
C ALA A 60 -5.96 8.26 -18.12
N ILE A 61 -5.05 7.28 -17.96
CA ILE A 61 -5.17 6.27 -16.91
C ILE A 61 -5.11 6.93 -15.53
N LEU A 62 -4.11 7.79 -15.28
CA LEU A 62 -3.97 8.49 -14.00
C LEU A 62 -5.20 9.33 -13.66
N GLU A 63 -5.69 10.13 -14.63
CA GLU A 63 -6.91 10.93 -14.48
C GLU A 63 -8.11 10.07 -14.06
N ARG A 64 -8.26 8.92 -14.70
CA ARG A 64 -9.34 7.99 -14.36
C ARG A 64 -9.14 7.34 -13.01
N LEU A 65 -7.93 6.91 -12.65
CA LEU A 65 -7.63 6.34 -11.34
C LEU A 65 -7.90 7.33 -10.21
N LEU A 66 -7.50 8.59 -10.38
CA LEU A 66 -7.74 9.64 -9.38
C LEU A 66 -9.23 9.96 -9.23
N SER A 67 -10.05 9.78 -10.28
CA SER A 67 -11.49 10.04 -10.21
C SER A 67 -12.26 9.05 -9.33
N PHE A 68 -11.67 7.92 -8.97
CA PHE A 68 -12.26 6.98 -8.03
C PHE A 68 -11.90 7.35 -6.58
N ASP A 69 -12.90 7.64 -5.77
CA ASP A 69 -12.75 7.82 -4.33
C ASP A 69 -12.62 6.43 -3.67
N THR A 70 -11.39 5.96 -3.60
CA THR A 70 -11.01 4.68 -2.98
C THR A 70 -10.32 4.87 -1.63
N VAL A 71 -10.77 5.81 -0.82
CA VAL A 71 -10.38 5.86 0.60
C VAL A 71 -10.56 4.48 1.21
N SER A 72 -9.59 4.00 2.02
CA SER A 72 -9.56 2.61 2.49
C SER A 72 -10.83 2.15 3.22
N SER A 73 -11.66 3.07 3.73
CA SER A 73 -12.99 2.74 4.28
C SER A 73 -14.08 2.53 3.22
N LYS A 74 -13.80 2.76 1.93
CA LYS A 74 -14.75 2.71 0.82
C LYS A 74 -14.45 1.53 -0.12
N PRO A 75 -15.45 1.08 -0.93
CA PRO A 75 -15.24 0.02 -1.91
C PRO A 75 -14.34 0.47 -3.07
N ASN A 76 -13.54 -0.46 -3.64
CA ASN A 76 -12.73 -0.22 -4.83
C ASN A 76 -13.24 -0.95 -6.09
N ILE A 77 -14.33 -1.69 -6.02
CA ILE A 77 -14.83 -2.56 -7.10
C ILE A 77 -15.04 -1.79 -8.42
N ALA A 78 -15.52 -0.54 -8.37
CA ALA A 78 -15.71 0.27 -9.58
C ALA A 78 -14.38 0.59 -10.28
N LEU A 79 -13.31 0.84 -9.52
CA LEU A 79 -11.97 1.02 -10.05
C LEU A 79 -11.45 -0.29 -10.64
N MET A 80 -11.63 -1.42 -9.95
CA MET A 80 -11.18 -2.73 -10.42
C MET A 80 -11.90 -3.15 -11.71
N GLY A 81 -13.21 -2.90 -11.83
CA GLY A 81 -13.96 -3.15 -13.07
C GLY A 81 -13.42 -2.33 -14.25
N TYR A 82 -13.15 -1.04 -14.03
CA TYR A 82 -12.50 -0.20 -15.04
C TYR A 82 -11.13 -0.77 -15.47
N LEU A 83 -10.32 -1.25 -14.55
CA LEU A 83 -9.02 -1.84 -14.87
C LEU A 83 -9.13 -3.16 -15.63
N GLN A 84 -10.11 -4.01 -15.28
CA GLN A 84 -10.37 -5.24 -16.03
C GLN A 84 -10.74 -4.94 -17.48
N ASP A 85 -11.66 -3.98 -17.69
CA ASP A 85 -12.09 -3.57 -19.04
C ASP A 85 -10.90 -3.05 -19.84
N LEU A 86 -10.09 -2.17 -19.25
CA LEU A 86 -8.89 -1.59 -19.90
C LEU A 86 -7.86 -2.66 -20.28
N LEU A 87 -7.60 -3.61 -19.40
CA LEU A 87 -6.66 -4.71 -19.66
C LEU A 87 -7.22 -5.66 -20.72
N ALA A 88 -8.52 -5.99 -20.66
CA ALA A 88 -9.18 -6.85 -21.65
C ALA A 88 -9.18 -6.22 -23.05
N GLU A 89 -9.36 -4.89 -23.19
CA GLU A 89 -9.23 -4.18 -24.47
C GLU A 89 -7.80 -4.31 -25.06
N ALA A 90 -6.79 -4.46 -24.21
CA ALA A 90 -5.40 -4.71 -24.62
C ALA A 90 -5.10 -6.21 -24.85
N GLY A 91 -6.09 -7.10 -24.69
CA GLY A 91 -5.91 -8.55 -24.79
C GLY A 91 -5.21 -9.18 -23.60
N ILE A 92 -5.29 -8.58 -22.43
CA ILE A 92 -4.67 -9.05 -21.19
C ILE A 92 -5.76 -9.60 -20.28
N ASP A 93 -5.66 -10.89 -19.96
CA ASP A 93 -6.51 -11.51 -18.95
C ASP A 93 -6.09 -11.07 -17.55
N SER A 94 -7.08 -10.75 -16.71
CA SER A 94 -6.87 -10.39 -15.31
C SER A 94 -7.80 -11.17 -14.39
N THR A 95 -7.30 -11.43 -13.18
CA THR A 95 -8.05 -12.11 -12.11
C THR A 95 -8.33 -11.13 -10.98
N LEU A 96 -9.60 -11.02 -10.58
CA LEU A 96 -9.97 -10.36 -9.34
C LEU A 96 -9.94 -11.36 -8.20
N ILE A 97 -9.35 -10.94 -7.10
CA ILE A 97 -9.37 -11.68 -5.83
C ILE A 97 -10.22 -10.84 -4.86
N PRO A 98 -11.54 -11.16 -4.74
CA PRO A 98 -12.45 -10.37 -3.94
C PRO A 98 -12.19 -10.56 -2.44
N ASP A 99 -12.48 -9.53 -1.69
CA ASP A 99 -12.61 -9.60 -0.25
C ASP A 99 -13.93 -10.31 0.14
N PRO A 100 -14.01 -10.95 1.32
CA PRO A 100 -15.22 -11.68 1.73
C PRO A 100 -16.51 -10.84 1.77
N SER A 101 -16.41 -9.51 1.95
CA SER A 101 -17.57 -8.60 1.94
C SER A 101 -18.08 -8.31 0.52
N GLY A 102 -17.27 -8.57 -0.52
CA GLY A 102 -17.57 -8.28 -1.91
C GLY A 102 -17.49 -6.81 -2.30
N GLY A 103 -17.10 -5.94 -1.36
CA GLY A 103 -16.95 -4.50 -1.62
C GLY A 103 -15.59 -4.11 -2.20
N LYS A 104 -14.58 -4.98 -2.07
CA LYS A 104 -13.21 -4.74 -2.51
C LYS A 104 -12.64 -5.95 -3.24
N ALA A 105 -11.60 -5.73 -4.02
CA ALA A 105 -10.82 -6.80 -4.64
C ALA A 105 -9.39 -6.35 -4.89
N ASN A 106 -8.46 -7.33 -4.90
CA ASN A 106 -7.18 -7.20 -5.57
C ASN A 106 -7.34 -7.54 -7.05
N LEU A 107 -6.40 -7.09 -7.87
CA LEU A 107 -6.30 -7.45 -9.27
C LEU A 107 -4.92 -8.05 -9.55
N TYR A 108 -4.87 -9.19 -10.24
CA TYR A 108 -3.65 -9.78 -10.76
C TYR A 108 -3.75 -10.02 -12.26
N ALA A 109 -2.73 -9.61 -13.02
CA ALA A 109 -2.67 -9.79 -14.46
C ALA A 109 -1.27 -10.20 -14.90
N THR A 110 -1.17 -10.90 -16.03
CA THR A 110 0.09 -11.37 -16.59
C THR A 110 0.13 -11.14 -18.10
N VAL A 111 1.27 -10.63 -18.58
CA VAL A 111 1.58 -10.51 -20.01
C VAL A 111 2.85 -11.30 -20.30
N GLY A 112 2.84 -12.10 -21.37
CA GLY A 112 3.99 -12.90 -21.81
C GLY A 112 3.80 -14.40 -21.61
N PRO A 113 4.89 -15.18 -21.68
CA PRO A 113 4.81 -16.63 -21.68
C PRO A 113 4.34 -17.19 -20.35
N GLN A 114 3.47 -18.19 -20.41
CA GLN A 114 3.05 -18.98 -19.26
C GLN A 114 4.17 -19.94 -18.83
N GLY A 115 4.22 -20.25 -17.54
CA GLY A 115 5.17 -21.27 -17.05
C GLY A 115 6.61 -20.79 -16.85
N VAL A 116 6.87 -19.48 -16.94
CA VAL A 116 8.18 -18.86 -16.72
C VAL A 116 8.07 -17.85 -15.56
N PRO A 117 9.01 -17.86 -14.57
CA PRO A 117 9.03 -16.84 -13.53
C PRO A 117 9.30 -15.45 -14.09
N GLY A 118 8.39 -14.49 -13.84
CA GLY A 118 8.45 -13.13 -14.36
C GLY A 118 8.83 -12.07 -13.34
N VAL A 119 8.70 -10.81 -13.75
CA VAL A 119 8.85 -9.65 -12.87
C VAL A 119 7.46 -9.17 -12.47
N MET A 120 7.24 -8.95 -11.18
CA MET A 120 5.98 -8.40 -10.66
C MET A 120 6.12 -6.92 -10.35
N LEU A 121 5.18 -6.13 -10.86
CA LEU A 121 4.94 -4.74 -10.46
C LEU A 121 3.81 -4.74 -9.45
N SER A 122 4.05 -4.22 -8.25
CA SER A 122 3.06 -4.16 -7.18
C SER A 122 2.75 -2.74 -6.76
N GLY A 123 1.48 -2.50 -6.47
CA GLY A 123 1.01 -1.26 -5.90
C GLY A 123 -0.38 -1.39 -5.32
N HIS A 124 -0.78 -0.40 -4.50
CA HIS A 124 -2.12 -0.33 -3.94
C HIS A 124 -3.00 0.69 -4.67
N THR A 125 -4.31 0.56 -4.50
CA THR A 125 -5.32 1.40 -5.14
C THR A 125 -6.15 2.22 -4.16
N ASP A 126 -6.08 1.88 -2.88
CA ASP A 126 -6.69 2.66 -1.81
C ASP A 126 -5.85 3.90 -1.48
N VAL A 127 -6.43 4.83 -0.76
CA VAL A 127 -5.82 6.09 -0.37
C VAL A 127 -6.30 6.52 1.02
N VAL A 128 -5.50 7.33 1.72
CA VAL A 128 -5.91 7.90 3.00
C VAL A 128 -7.06 8.91 2.85
N PRO A 129 -7.85 9.15 3.92
CA PRO A 129 -8.93 10.13 3.93
C PRO A 129 -8.48 11.55 3.54
N VAL A 130 -9.42 12.33 3.01
CA VAL A 130 -9.23 13.75 2.67
C VAL A 130 -10.01 14.68 3.58
N GLU A 131 -10.93 14.13 4.36
CA GLU A 131 -11.78 14.87 5.29
C GLU A 131 -10.92 15.60 6.34
N GLY A 132 -11.27 16.86 6.60
CA GLY A 132 -10.54 17.71 7.55
C GLY A 132 -9.24 18.31 7.03
N GLN A 133 -8.88 18.06 5.77
CA GLN A 133 -7.70 18.64 5.13
C GLN A 133 -8.07 19.85 4.26
N ALA A 134 -7.20 20.87 4.24
CA ALA A 134 -7.42 22.10 3.48
C ALA A 134 -6.91 21.96 2.03
N TRP A 135 -7.67 21.28 1.18
CA TRP A 135 -7.36 21.13 -0.24
C TRP A 135 -7.67 22.42 -1.02
N THR A 136 -6.75 22.83 -1.91
CA THR A 136 -6.97 23.96 -2.84
C THR A 136 -7.41 23.50 -4.23
N VAL A 137 -7.22 22.21 -4.55
CA VAL A 137 -7.71 21.55 -5.76
C VAL A 137 -8.64 20.38 -5.39
N SER A 138 -9.42 19.87 -6.34
CA SER A 138 -10.24 18.69 -6.08
C SER A 138 -9.37 17.46 -5.82
N PRO A 139 -9.49 16.75 -4.67
CA PRO A 139 -8.65 15.59 -4.38
C PRO A 139 -8.92 14.40 -5.31
N PHE A 140 -10.13 14.26 -5.85
CA PHE A 140 -10.54 13.17 -6.74
C PHE A 140 -10.76 13.63 -8.20
N ALA A 141 -9.94 14.59 -8.63
CA ALA A 141 -9.86 14.99 -10.03
C ALA A 141 -8.41 15.41 -10.34
N LEU A 142 -7.87 14.92 -11.46
CA LEU A 142 -6.53 15.31 -11.89
C LEU A 142 -6.47 16.82 -12.16
N THR A 143 -5.61 17.52 -11.44
CA THR A 143 -5.25 18.90 -11.75
C THR A 143 -3.78 18.94 -12.20
N GLU A 144 -3.56 19.35 -13.46
CA GLU A 144 -2.21 19.53 -13.99
C GLU A 144 -1.83 21.01 -13.91
N LYS A 145 -0.78 21.31 -13.14
CA LYS A 145 -0.28 22.66 -12.94
C LYS A 145 1.20 22.63 -12.56
N ASP A 146 1.99 23.58 -13.01
CA ASP A 146 3.41 23.76 -12.66
C ASP A 146 4.26 22.47 -12.82
N ALA A 147 4.05 21.74 -13.93
CA ALA A 147 4.66 20.44 -14.22
C ALA A 147 4.44 19.39 -13.11
N ARG A 148 3.25 19.39 -12.49
CA ARG A 148 2.82 18.46 -11.46
C ARG A 148 1.41 17.97 -11.73
N TYR A 149 1.16 16.74 -11.36
CA TYR A 149 -0.14 16.10 -11.32
C TYR A 149 -0.64 16.07 -9.88
N TYR A 150 -1.67 16.84 -9.57
CA TYR A 150 -2.28 16.94 -8.24
C TYR A 150 -3.50 16.03 -8.13
N GLY A 151 -3.68 15.41 -6.99
CA GLY A 151 -4.82 14.59 -6.60
C GLY A 151 -4.45 13.63 -5.48
N ARG A 152 -5.41 13.17 -4.70
CA ARG A 152 -5.19 12.16 -3.66
C ARG A 152 -4.80 10.82 -4.31
N GLY A 153 -3.65 10.26 -3.93
CA GLY A 153 -3.06 9.09 -4.54
C GLY A 153 -2.16 9.40 -5.74
N ALA A 154 -1.96 10.67 -6.11
CA ALA A 154 -1.07 11.00 -7.23
C ALA A 154 0.38 10.56 -6.97
N ALA A 155 0.87 10.73 -5.74
CA ALA A 155 2.17 10.23 -5.29
C ALA A 155 2.06 8.84 -4.65
N ASP A 156 1.02 8.58 -3.88
CA ASP A 156 0.85 7.40 -3.05
C ASP A 156 -0.48 6.67 -3.38
N MET A 157 -0.47 5.68 -4.32
CA MET A 157 0.57 5.45 -5.33
C MET A 157 -0.05 5.21 -6.73
N LYS A 158 -1.22 5.86 -7.01
CA LYS A 158 -1.92 5.74 -8.30
C LYS A 158 -1.08 6.24 -9.48
N GLY A 159 -0.11 7.14 -9.23
CA GLY A 159 0.86 7.57 -10.24
C GLY A 159 1.72 6.42 -10.76
N PHE A 160 2.28 5.59 -9.87
CA PHE A 160 2.97 4.37 -10.27
C PHE A 160 2.02 3.38 -10.92
N ALA A 161 0.83 3.15 -10.34
CA ALA A 161 -0.15 2.22 -10.89
C ALA A 161 -0.50 2.57 -12.34
N ALA A 162 -0.68 3.87 -12.67
CA ALA A 162 -0.93 4.32 -14.04
C ALA A 162 0.25 4.00 -14.98
N CYS A 163 1.49 4.22 -14.54
CA CYS A 163 2.69 3.85 -15.32
C CYS A 163 2.80 2.33 -15.53
N ALA A 164 2.53 1.54 -14.48
CA ALA A 164 2.57 0.07 -14.54
C ALA A 164 1.52 -0.48 -15.49
N ILE A 165 0.29 0.03 -15.45
CA ILE A 165 -0.79 -0.35 -16.36
C ILE A 165 -0.45 0.02 -17.81
N GLU A 166 0.07 1.24 -18.06
CA GLU A 166 0.57 1.61 -19.40
C GLU A 166 1.64 0.62 -19.87
N ALA A 167 2.60 0.27 -19.02
CA ALA A 167 3.65 -0.69 -19.36
C ALA A 167 3.08 -2.08 -19.72
N MET A 168 2.06 -2.56 -19.00
CA MET A 168 1.36 -3.81 -19.32
C MET A 168 0.72 -3.77 -20.71
N VAL A 169 -0.05 -2.69 -20.99
CA VAL A 169 -0.73 -2.47 -22.29
C VAL A 169 0.26 -2.42 -23.46
N LEU A 170 1.42 -1.77 -23.25
CA LEU A 170 2.48 -1.71 -24.26
C LEU A 170 3.21 -3.06 -24.41
N ALA A 171 3.45 -3.75 -23.31
CA ALA A 171 4.10 -5.06 -23.30
C ALA A 171 3.26 -6.14 -24.01
N ALA A 172 1.94 -6.08 -23.96
CA ALA A 172 1.04 -7.02 -24.64
C ALA A 172 1.24 -7.04 -26.17
N LYS A 173 1.82 -5.99 -26.74
CA LYS A 173 2.12 -5.87 -28.18
C LYS A 173 3.53 -6.34 -28.54
N ARG A 174 4.25 -6.94 -27.59
CA ARG A 174 5.68 -7.30 -27.72
C ARG A 174 5.88 -8.81 -27.50
N PRO A 175 6.86 -9.43 -28.14
CA PRO A 175 7.17 -10.86 -27.95
C PRO A 175 8.04 -11.05 -26.69
N LEU A 176 7.43 -11.02 -25.51
CA LEU A 176 8.14 -11.19 -24.25
C LEU A 176 8.66 -12.63 -24.12
N LYS A 177 9.91 -12.77 -23.68
CA LYS A 177 10.50 -14.05 -23.24
C LYS A 177 10.38 -14.27 -21.74
N VAL A 178 10.26 -13.19 -20.98
CA VAL A 178 10.03 -13.19 -19.53
C VAL A 178 8.71 -12.47 -19.28
N PRO A 179 7.75 -13.06 -18.55
CA PRO A 179 6.45 -12.42 -18.32
C PRO A 179 6.57 -11.22 -17.37
N LEU A 180 5.68 -10.26 -17.58
CA LEU A 180 5.46 -9.14 -16.67
C LEU A 180 4.12 -9.36 -15.96
N HIS A 181 4.11 -9.22 -14.63
CA HIS A 181 2.94 -9.35 -13.79
C HIS A 181 2.57 -8.01 -13.19
N LEU A 182 1.29 -7.78 -13.01
CA LEU A 182 0.73 -6.62 -12.29
C LEU A 182 -0.07 -7.14 -11.09
N ALA A 183 0.25 -6.66 -9.91
CA ALA A 183 -0.46 -6.93 -8.68
C ALA A 183 -0.95 -5.60 -8.09
N LEU A 184 -2.26 -5.40 -8.04
CA LEU A 184 -2.87 -4.21 -7.46
C LEU A 184 -3.73 -4.62 -6.26
N SER A 185 -3.48 -4.01 -5.12
CA SER A 185 -4.12 -4.34 -3.86
C SER A 185 -5.08 -3.25 -3.36
N TYR A 186 -5.76 -3.54 -2.26
CA TYR A 186 -6.59 -2.64 -1.48
C TYR A 186 -6.17 -2.69 0.00
N ASP A 187 -6.55 -1.67 0.79
CA ASP A 187 -6.30 -1.61 2.24
C ASP A 187 -4.82 -1.73 2.63
N GLU A 188 -3.93 -1.21 1.78
CA GLU A 188 -2.52 -1.05 2.13
C GLU A 188 -2.37 -0.07 3.30
N GLU A 189 -3.02 1.09 3.19
CA GLU A 189 -2.95 2.24 4.10
C GLU A 189 -3.40 1.93 5.55
N ILE A 190 -4.15 0.84 5.72
CA ILE A 190 -4.63 0.37 7.02
C ILE A 190 -3.95 -0.93 7.48
N GLY A 191 -2.75 -1.21 6.93
CA GLY A 191 -1.88 -2.29 7.40
C GLY A 191 -1.66 -3.43 6.43
N CYS A 192 -1.66 -3.17 5.13
CA CYS A 192 -1.43 -4.15 4.07
C CYS A 192 -2.39 -5.35 4.19
N MET A 193 -3.68 -5.07 4.46
CA MET A 193 -4.66 -6.12 4.76
C MET A 193 -5.11 -6.85 3.49
N GLY A 194 -5.36 -6.12 2.41
CA GLY A 194 -5.93 -6.68 1.18
C GLY A 194 -4.98 -7.58 0.41
N VAL A 195 -3.70 -7.24 0.36
CA VAL A 195 -2.67 -8.00 -0.38
C VAL A 195 -2.53 -9.45 0.10
N ARG A 196 -2.96 -9.76 1.32
CA ARG A 196 -2.82 -11.10 1.92
C ARG A 196 -3.53 -12.18 1.10
N SER A 197 -4.75 -11.92 0.62
CA SER A 197 -5.47 -12.86 -0.23
C SER A 197 -4.84 -13.02 -1.63
N LEU A 198 -4.20 -11.97 -2.15
CA LEU A 198 -3.40 -12.07 -3.38
C LEU A 198 -2.14 -12.93 -3.14
N ILE A 199 -1.50 -12.78 -1.99
CA ILE A 199 -0.36 -13.62 -1.59
C ILE A 199 -0.79 -15.07 -1.44
N ASP A 200 -1.94 -15.36 -0.82
CA ASP A 200 -2.49 -16.72 -0.70
C ASP A 200 -2.68 -17.36 -2.08
N MET A 201 -3.17 -16.60 -3.06
CA MET A 201 -3.28 -17.06 -4.45
C MET A 201 -1.90 -17.37 -5.05
N LEU A 202 -0.90 -16.50 -4.83
CA LEU A 202 0.46 -16.70 -5.36
C LEU A 202 1.19 -17.86 -4.65
N GLU A 203 0.92 -18.11 -3.37
CA GLU A 203 1.44 -19.26 -2.64
C GLU A 203 0.97 -20.58 -3.27
N ALA A 204 -0.29 -20.62 -3.71
CA ALA A 204 -0.88 -21.78 -4.36
C ALA A 204 -0.49 -21.90 -5.85
N ALA A 205 0.09 -20.86 -6.45
CA ALA A 205 0.46 -20.86 -7.86
C ALA A 205 1.65 -21.79 -8.12
N PRO A 206 1.65 -22.55 -9.23
CA PRO A 206 2.75 -23.45 -9.58
C PRO A 206 4.06 -22.73 -9.89
N ILE A 207 3.96 -21.45 -10.29
CA ILE A 207 5.12 -20.61 -10.62
C ILE A 207 4.86 -19.23 -10.01
N ARG A 208 5.85 -18.75 -9.27
CA ARG A 208 5.83 -17.42 -8.65
C ARG A 208 6.69 -16.44 -9.43
N PRO A 209 6.42 -15.14 -9.34
CA PRO A 209 7.33 -14.11 -9.83
C PRO A 209 8.75 -14.31 -9.26
N ARG A 210 9.77 -14.07 -10.08
CA ARG A 210 11.19 -14.21 -9.68
C ARG A 210 11.71 -12.99 -8.90
N MET A 211 11.03 -11.85 -9.02
CA MET A 211 11.31 -10.61 -8.30
C MET A 211 10.10 -9.70 -8.31
N CYS A 212 10.05 -8.76 -7.37
CA CYS A 212 9.00 -7.77 -7.25
C CYS A 212 9.58 -6.35 -7.18
N ILE A 213 8.92 -5.41 -7.84
CA ILE A 213 9.13 -3.96 -7.71
C ILE A 213 7.85 -3.38 -7.15
N VAL A 214 7.89 -2.92 -5.89
CA VAL A 214 6.80 -2.17 -5.26
C VAL A 214 6.97 -0.70 -5.61
N GLY A 215 5.93 -0.07 -6.15
CA GLY A 215 6.03 1.25 -6.76
C GLY A 215 5.80 2.42 -5.82
N GLU A 216 6.01 2.27 -4.53
CA GLU A 216 5.88 3.32 -3.53
C GLU A 216 6.82 4.51 -3.78
N PRO A 217 6.43 5.73 -3.31
CA PRO A 217 7.11 6.97 -3.67
C PRO A 217 8.49 7.14 -3.05
N THR A 218 9.52 6.68 -3.76
CA THR A 218 10.94 6.76 -3.37
C THR A 218 11.72 7.83 -4.15
N ALA A 219 11.04 8.72 -4.87
CA ALA A 219 11.66 9.64 -5.82
C ALA A 219 12.51 8.92 -6.89
N MET A 220 12.07 7.73 -7.32
CA MET A 220 12.77 6.83 -8.26
C MET A 220 14.14 6.35 -7.76
N GLN A 221 14.40 6.40 -6.46
CA GLN A 221 15.55 5.75 -5.84
C GLN A 221 15.22 4.29 -5.53
N VAL A 222 16.21 3.41 -5.59
CA VAL A 222 16.04 1.99 -5.27
C VAL A 222 16.11 1.82 -3.75
N ALA A 223 14.97 1.56 -3.12
CA ALA A 223 14.93 1.26 -1.70
C ALA A 223 14.99 -0.26 -1.46
N THR A 224 15.91 -0.68 -0.60
CA THR A 224 16.18 -2.08 -0.27
C THR A 224 15.54 -2.51 1.04
N GLY A 225 14.88 -1.59 1.73
CA GLY A 225 14.27 -1.93 3.01
C GLY A 225 13.28 -0.89 3.51
N HIS A 226 12.37 -1.39 4.32
CA HIS A 226 11.45 -0.59 5.13
C HIS A 226 11.24 -1.25 6.50
N LYS A 227 10.80 -0.46 7.50
CA LYS A 227 10.44 -1.01 8.80
C LYS A 227 9.11 -1.76 8.75
N GLY A 228 9.05 -2.86 9.49
CA GLY A 228 7.79 -3.51 9.82
C GLY A 228 6.95 -2.70 10.80
N LYS A 229 5.70 -3.09 10.98
CA LYS A 229 4.79 -2.48 11.94
C LYS A 229 3.96 -3.54 12.65
N ILE A 230 3.80 -3.38 13.96
CA ILE A 230 2.86 -4.14 14.76
C ILE A 230 2.03 -3.14 15.54
N ALA A 231 0.72 -3.11 15.29
CA ALA A 231 -0.24 -2.34 16.06
C ALA A 231 -0.77 -3.19 17.22
N LEU A 232 -0.72 -2.64 18.40
CA LEU A 232 -1.04 -3.33 19.64
C LEU A 232 -2.03 -2.51 20.47
N ARG A 233 -2.86 -3.21 21.21
CA ARG A 233 -3.77 -2.64 22.23
C ARG A 233 -3.49 -3.27 23.58
N ALA A 234 -3.30 -2.44 24.60
CA ALA A 234 -3.31 -2.87 25.98
C ALA A 234 -4.59 -2.39 26.65
N THR A 235 -5.35 -3.32 27.23
CA THR A 235 -6.54 -3.05 28.05
C THR A 235 -6.19 -3.28 29.49
N CYS A 236 -6.26 -2.22 30.32
CA CYS A 236 -6.02 -2.25 31.75
C CYS A 236 -7.37 -2.36 32.47
N VAL A 237 -7.52 -3.40 33.31
CA VAL A 237 -8.71 -3.65 34.11
C VAL A 237 -8.43 -3.34 35.57
N GLY A 238 -9.17 -2.38 36.10
CA GLY A 238 -9.18 -1.98 37.50
C GLY A 238 -10.52 -2.25 38.17
N ARG A 239 -10.73 -1.62 39.30
CA ARG A 239 -11.99 -1.67 40.05
C ARG A 239 -12.52 -0.27 40.31
N GLU A 240 -13.78 -0.03 39.92
CA GLU A 240 -14.42 1.27 40.15
C GLU A 240 -14.71 1.53 41.64
N GLY A 241 -14.83 2.80 41.97
CA GLY A 241 -15.19 3.26 43.31
C GLY A 241 -15.39 4.76 43.36
N HIS A 242 -15.92 5.25 44.48
CA HIS A 242 -16.00 6.67 44.72
C HIS A 242 -14.60 7.24 44.99
N SER A 243 -14.22 8.34 44.35
CA SER A 243 -12.87 8.90 44.46
C SER A 243 -12.42 9.23 45.89
N ALA A 244 -13.35 9.57 46.79
CA ALA A 244 -13.04 9.76 48.22
C ALA A 244 -12.60 8.48 48.94
N LEU A 245 -12.87 7.28 48.32
CA LEU A 245 -12.51 5.98 48.80
C LEU A 245 -11.53 5.29 47.81
N ALA A 246 -10.81 6.06 47.03
CA ALA A 246 -9.92 5.54 45.98
C ALA A 246 -8.95 4.45 46.45
N PRO A 247 -8.40 4.43 47.68
CA PRO A 247 -7.55 3.32 48.16
C PRO A 247 -8.27 1.98 48.29
N LEU A 248 -9.61 1.91 48.28
CA LEU A 248 -10.42 0.70 48.32
C LEU A 248 -10.82 0.21 46.90
N ALA A 249 -10.38 0.91 45.88
CA ALA A 249 -10.60 0.63 44.46
C ALA A 249 -9.26 0.56 43.72
N LEU A 250 -9.28 0.15 42.46
CA LEU A 250 -8.06 0.06 41.64
C LEU A 250 -8.21 0.89 40.38
N ASN A 251 -7.40 1.93 40.26
CA ASN A 251 -7.48 2.89 39.17
C ASN A 251 -6.79 2.36 37.91
N ALA A 252 -7.58 2.04 36.88
CA ALA A 252 -7.07 1.54 35.59
C ALA A 252 -6.18 2.57 34.85
N LEU A 253 -6.39 3.88 35.05
CA LEU A 253 -5.50 4.91 34.48
C LEU A 253 -4.10 4.88 35.12
N HIS A 254 -3.99 4.53 36.40
CA HIS A 254 -2.69 4.35 37.04
C HIS A 254 -1.97 3.12 36.47
N LEU A 255 -2.67 1.99 36.30
CA LEU A 255 -2.12 0.80 35.63
C LEU A 255 -1.65 1.13 34.20
N ALA A 256 -2.43 1.93 33.46
CA ALA A 256 -2.07 2.36 32.12
C ALA A 256 -0.82 3.27 32.13
N ALA A 257 -0.69 4.18 33.08
CA ALA A 257 0.48 5.05 33.22
C ALA A 257 1.75 4.22 33.52
N ASP A 258 1.64 3.23 34.42
CA ASP A 258 2.73 2.30 34.75
C ASP A 258 3.13 1.48 33.52
N PHE A 259 2.16 0.97 32.75
CA PHE A 259 2.44 0.24 31.51
C PHE A 259 3.08 1.13 30.43
N VAL A 260 2.71 2.40 30.30
CA VAL A 260 3.44 3.37 29.45
C VAL A 260 4.91 3.47 29.90
N GLY A 261 5.17 3.37 31.22
CA GLY A 261 6.52 3.28 31.77
C GLY A 261 7.29 2.05 31.25
N VAL A 262 6.62 0.89 31.18
CA VAL A 262 7.21 -0.35 30.60
C VAL A 262 7.54 -0.16 29.12
N VAL A 263 6.62 0.38 28.32
CA VAL A 263 6.86 0.65 26.89
C VAL A 263 8.05 1.59 26.69
N ARG A 264 8.14 2.66 27.48
CA ARG A 264 9.24 3.63 27.44
C ARG A 264 10.58 3.00 27.87
N GLY A 265 10.56 2.14 28.90
CA GLY A 265 11.75 1.40 29.35
C GLY A 265 12.28 0.46 28.27
N LEU A 266 11.37 -0.28 27.62
CA LEU A 266 11.72 -1.16 26.51
C LEU A 266 12.27 -0.37 25.32
N GLN A 267 11.64 0.76 24.96
CA GLN A 267 12.16 1.66 23.93
C GLN A 267 13.58 2.15 24.23
N ALA A 268 13.86 2.56 25.47
CA ALA A 268 15.19 3.00 25.87
C ALA A 268 16.22 1.87 25.73
N ARG A 269 15.85 0.64 26.11
CA ARG A 269 16.73 -0.54 25.96
C ARG A 269 17.00 -0.85 24.49
N VAL A 270 15.98 -0.90 23.65
CA VAL A 270 16.12 -1.13 22.20
C VAL A 270 16.99 -0.04 21.55
N ALA A 271 16.78 1.21 21.93
CA ALA A 271 17.60 2.32 21.47
C ALA A 271 19.07 2.23 21.93
N ALA A 272 19.36 1.63 23.07
CA ALA A 272 20.73 1.50 23.59
C ALA A 272 21.47 0.26 23.06
N THR A 273 20.79 -0.90 23.01
CA THR A 273 21.44 -2.21 22.81
C THR A 273 20.75 -3.10 21.74
N GLY A 274 19.65 -2.65 21.11
CA GLY A 274 18.93 -3.42 20.10
C GLY A 274 19.65 -3.49 18.76
N LEU A 275 19.01 -4.20 17.82
CA LEU A 275 19.47 -4.29 16.43
C LEU A 275 19.68 -2.89 15.84
N ARG A 276 20.70 -2.75 14.98
CA ARG A 276 21.08 -1.48 14.33
C ARG A 276 21.13 -1.62 12.83
N ASP A 277 20.62 -0.61 12.15
CA ASP A 277 20.75 -0.44 10.71
C ASP A 277 20.97 1.05 10.41
N GLY A 278 22.21 1.40 10.08
CA GLY A 278 22.66 2.78 9.89
C GLY A 278 22.11 3.46 8.62
N ASP A 279 21.44 2.74 7.74
CA ASP A 279 20.84 3.29 6.53
C ASP A 279 19.47 3.97 6.80
N TYR A 280 18.93 3.83 8.03
CA TYR A 280 17.72 4.54 8.47
C TYR A 280 18.07 5.79 9.29
N ASP A 281 17.28 6.86 9.15
CA ASP A 281 17.39 8.07 10.00
C ASP A 281 17.30 7.74 11.50
N VAL A 282 16.41 6.79 11.86
CA VAL A 282 16.35 6.18 13.19
C VAL A 282 16.84 4.74 13.07
N PRO A 283 18.11 4.46 13.45
CA PRO A 283 18.80 3.20 13.12
C PRO A 283 18.46 2.02 14.04
N TYR A 284 17.28 2.02 14.66
CA TYR A 284 16.79 0.96 15.55
C TYR A 284 15.27 0.85 15.50
N SER A 285 14.73 -0.24 16.04
CA SER A 285 13.28 -0.44 16.18
C SER A 285 12.71 0.52 17.21
N THR A 286 11.50 1.04 16.95
CA THR A 286 10.85 2.00 17.84
C THR A 286 9.53 1.49 18.39
N LEU A 287 9.24 1.85 19.66
CA LEU A 287 7.97 1.61 20.33
C LEU A 287 7.32 2.97 20.61
N HIS A 288 6.07 3.16 20.23
CA HIS A 288 5.37 4.43 20.34
C HIS A 288 3.95 4.24 20.88
N VAL A 289 3.61 4.98 21.93
CA VAL A 289 2.22 5.05 22.45
C VAL A 289 1.49 6.17 21.73
N GLY A 290 0.48 5.80 20.93
CA GLY A 290 -0.30 6.74 20.12
C GLY A 290 -1.55 7.28 20.78
N LYS A 291 -2.22 6.44 21.61
CA LYS A 291 -3.47 6.82 22.29
C LYS A 291 -3.52 6.24 23.70
N LEU A 292 -4.12 6.99 24.62
CA LEU A 292 -4.49 6.54 25.95
C LEU A 292 -5.87 7.10 26.27
N ASN A 293 -6.84 6.22 26.58
CA ASN A 293 -8.20 6.59 26.91
C ASN A 293 -8.65 5.86 28.16
N GLY A 294 -9.41 6.52 29.01
CA GLY A 294 -10.00 5.93 30.21
C GLY A 294 -10.67 6.96 31.12
N GLY A 295 -11.49 6.46 32.04
CA GLY A 295 -12.26 7.28 32.95
C GLY A 295 -13.49 7.93 32.32
N VAL A 296 -14.47 8.28 33.17
CA VAL A 296 -15.73 8.91 32.76
C VAL A 296 -16.01 10.19 33.52
N GLN A 297 -15.62 10.27 34.80
CA GLN A 297 -15.80 11.43 35.66
C GLN A 297 -14.68 11.51 36.69
N VAL A 298 -14.32 12.72 37.12
CA VAL A 298 -13.23 12.97 38.08
C VAL A 298 -13.47 12.30 39.42
N ASN A 299 -14.74 12.19 39.87
CA ASN A 299 -15.11 11.62 41.17
C ASN A 299 -15.42 10.10 41.12
N ILE A 300 -15.10 9.42 40.01
CA ILE A 300 -15.20 7.95 39.85
C ILE A 300 -13.81 7.41 39.58
N VAL A 301 -13.38 6.40 40.37
CA VAL A 301 -12.15 5.65 40.08
C VAL A 301 -12.36 4.83 38.79
N PRO A 302 -11.56 5.00 37.74
CA PRO A 302 -11.73 4.29 36.47
C PRO A 302 -11.49 2.78 36.63
N ASN A 303 -12.44 1.96 36.14
CA ASN A 303 -12.31 0.50 36.09
C ASN A 303 -11.68 -0.01 34.79
N SER A 304 -11.52 0.85 33.77
CA SER A 304 -10.92 0.48 32.48
C SER A 304 -10.12 1.62 31.90
N ALA A 305 -8.99 1.27 31.30
CA ALA A 305 -8.21 2.15 30.42
C ALA A 305 -7.64 1.38 29.24
N VAL A 306 -7.53 2.03 28.10
CA VAL A 306 -7.06 1.45 26.85
C VAL A 306 -5.89 2.26 26.30
N ILE A 307 -4.83 1.56 25.91
CA ILE A 307 -3.64 2.13 25.28
C ILE A 307 -3.51 1.52 23.88
N ASP A 308 -3.52 2.33 22.82
CA ASP A 308 -3.12 1.91 21.49
C ASP A 308 -1.67 2.36 21.25
N PHE A 309 -0.82 1.42 20.88
CA PHE A 309 0.60 1.63 20.67
C PHE A 309 1.14 0.76 19.52
N GLU A 310 2.34 1.06 19.04
CA GLU A 310 2.93 0.33 17.92
C GLU A 310 4.42 0.05 18.12
N ILE A 311 4.87 -0.99 17.43
CA ILE A 311 6.29 -1.30 17.22
C ILE A 311 6.59 -1.07 15.74
N ARG A 312 7.61 -0.25 15.43
CA ARG A 312 8.21 -0.13 14.10
C ARG A 312 9.53 -0.88 14.12
N SER A 313 9.53 -2.10 13.59
CA SER A 313 10.68 -3.01 13.68
C SER A 313 11.62 -2.91 12.48
N LEU A 314 12.93 -3.01 12.72
CA LEU A 314 13.88 -3.32 11.64
C LEU A 314 13.59 -4.71 11.07
N ALA A 315 13.92 -4.94 9.80
CA ALA A 315 13.95 -6.28 9.26
C ALA A 315 14.95 -7.15 10.05
N GLY A 316 14.54 -8.35 10.44
CA GLY A 316 15.34 -9.24 11.29
C GLY A 316 15.22 -8.99 12.80
N GLU A 317 14.43 -8.02 13.25
CA GLU A 317 14.13 -7.84 14.68
C GLU A 317 13.25 -9.00 15.19
N ASP A 318 13.61 -9.56 16.36
CA ASP A 318 12.74 -10.52 17.06
C ASP A 318 11.59 -9.77 17.75
N THR A 319 10.55 -9.52 17.00
CA THR A 319 9.37 -8.80 17.49
C THR A 319 8.57 -9.57 18.53
N GLU A 320 8.61 -10.92 18.49
CA GLU A 320 7.93 -11.75 19.48
C GLU A 320 8.63 -11.64 20.84
N ALA A 321 9.96 -11.56 20.86
CA ALA A 321 10.71 -11.28 22.10
C ALA A 321 10.34 -9.89 22.67
N LEU A 322 10.19 -8.86 21.85
CA LEU A 322 9.74 -7.54 22.31
C LEU A 322 8.34 -7.58 22.91
N ILE A 323 7.40 -8.33 22.29
CA ILE A 323 6.03 -8.51 22.80
C ILE A 323 6.05 -9.32 24.09
N ALA A 324 6.90 -10.33 24.20
CA ALA A 324 7.06 -11.11 25.43
C ALA A 324 7.55 -10.24 26.60
N ASP A 325 8.50 -9.34 26.36
CA ASP A 325 8.98 -8.37 27.35
C ASP A 325 7.87 -7.40 27.80
N LEU A 326 7.03 -6.92 26.86
CA LEU A 326 5.87 -6.09 27.21
C LEU A 326 4.86 -6.85 28.07
N ARG A 327 4.60 -8.13 27.75
CA ARG A 327 3.70 -8.98 28.55
C ARG A 327 4.27 -9.27 29.95
N ALA A 328 5.57 -9.52 30.04
CA ALA A 328 6.25 -9.69 31.33
C ALA A 328 6.18 -8.40 32.18
N GLY A 329 6.37 -7.26 31.57
CA GLY A 329 6.22 -5.95 32.24
C GLY A 329 4.80 -5.68 32.70
N ALA A 330 3.80 -6.01 31.89
CA ALA A 330 2.38 -5.92 32.27
C ALA A 330 2.06 -6.83 33.47
N GLU A 331 2.54 -8.06 33.45
CA GLU A 331 2.36 -9.01 34.55
C GLU A 331 3.03 -8.52 35.84
N ALA A 332 4.23 -7.97 35.75
CA ALA A 332 4.94 -7.43 36.91
C ALA A 332 4.17 -6.28 37.60
N ILE A 333 3.37 -5.51 36.85
CA ILE A 333 2.50 -4.46 37.41
C ILE A 333 1.32 -5.07 38.16
N VAL A 334 0.64 -6.07 37.59
CA VAL A 334 -0.65 -6.55 38.11
C VAL A 334 -0.51 -7.70 39.14
N ALA A 335 0.54 -8.50 39.07
CA ALA A 335 0.72 -9.66 39.96
C ALA A 335 0.65 -9.31 41.45
N PRO A 336 1.30 -8.22 41.95
CA PRO A 336 1.20 -7.85 43.36
C PRO A 336 -0.20 -7.43 43.81
N LEU A 337 -1.04 -6.99 42.88
CA LEU A 337 -2.36 -6.40 43.15
C LEU A 337 -3.46 -7.45 43.17
N ARG A 338 -3.24 -8.62 42.58
CA ARG A 338 -4.27 -9.69 42.48
C ARG A 338 -4.72 -10.29 43.83
N ALA A 339 -3.93 -10.14 44.88
CA ALA A 339 -4.34 -10.57 46.20
C ALA A 339 -5.59 -9.81 46.71
N GLU A 340 -5.71 -8.53 46.34
CA GLU A 340 -6.81 -7.63 46.72
C GLU A 340 -7.81 -7.43 45.58
N PHE A 341 -7.32 -7.42 44.32
CA PHE A 341 -8.09 -7.20 43.09
C PHE A 341 -7.87 -8.36 42.11
N PRO A 342 -8.49 -9.51 42.33
CA PRO A 342 -8.23 -10.73 41.53
C PRO A 342 -8.63 -10.60 40.05
N GLU A 343 -9.51 -9.67 39.71
CA GLU A 343 -9.92 -9.34 38.35
C GLU A 343 -8.90 -8.51 37.55
N THR A 344 -7.87 -7.98 38.22
CA THR A 344 -6.95 -7.06 37.54
C THR A 344 -6.08 -7.74 36.47
N GLU A 345 -6.00 -7.13 35.33
CA GLU A 345 -5.14 -7.54 34.24
C GLU A 345 -4.69 -6.36 33.38
N ILE A 346 -3.60 -6.51 32.66
CA ILE A 346 -3.22 -5.72 31.48
C ILE A 346 -3.10 -6.69 30.31
N ARG A 347 -4.16 -6.77 29.50
CA ARG A 347 -4.24 -7.65 28.34
C ARG A 347 -3.71 -6.96 27.11
N ILE A 348 -2.70 -7.58 26.44
CA ILE A 348 -2.08 -7.06 25.21
C ILE A 348 -2.57 -7.89 24.03
N GLU A 349 -3.22 -7.22 23.08
CA GLU A 349 -3.77 -7.79 21.86
C GLU A 349 -3.04 -7.22 20.65
N ARG A 350 -2.70 -8.08 19.67
CA ARG A 350 -2.22 -7.65 18.36
C ARG A 350 -3.43 -7.32 17.49
N LEU A 351 -3.47 -6.10 16.97
CA LEU A 351 -4.56 -5.64 16.09
C LEU A 351 -4.28 -6.04 14.65
N TRP A 352 -3.09 -5.70 14.16
CA TRP A 352 -2.59 -6.06 12.84
C TRP A 352 -1.07 -5.83 12.78
N ASP A 353 -0.42 -6.41 11.79
CA ASP A 353 1.02 -6.31 11.59
C ASP A 353 1.41 -6.52 10.14
N TYR A 354 2.59 -6.09 9.75
CA TYR A 354 3.32 -6.51 8.57
C TYR A 354 4.83 -6.52 8.85
N PRO A 355 5.59 -7.45 8.23
CA PRO A 355 7.02 -7.55 8.42
C PRO A 355 7.78 -6.39 7.75
N GLY A 356 8.98 -6.10 8.22
CA GLY A 356 9.92 -5.24 7.52
C GLY A 356 10.51 -5.91 6.28
N LEU A 357 10.94 -5.10 5.32
CA LEU A 357 11.73 -5.54 4.18
C LEU A 357 13.22 -5.30 4.45
N GLY A 358 14.06 -6.28 4.13
CA GLY A 358 15.52 -6.20 4.30
C GLY A 358 16.26 -6.90 3.17
N THR A 359 16.06 -6.47 1.93
CA THR A 359 16.73 -7.03 0.75
C THR A 359 18.22 -6.67 0.77
N PRO A 360 19.14 -7.65 0.69
CA PRO A 360 20.57 -7.37 0.63
C PRO A 360 20.93 -6.44 -0.54
N SER A 361 21.81 -5.47 -0.29
CA SER A 361 22.18 -4.44 -1.28
C SER A 361 22.89 -5.00 -2.53
N ASP A 362 23.43 -6.20 -2.44
CA ASP A 362 24.08 -6.96 -3.52
C ASP A 362 23.13 -7.98 -4.20
N ALA A 363 21.87 -8.08 -3.75
CA ALA A 363 20.89 -8.98 -4.32
C ALA A 363 20.66 -8.70 -5.83
N GLY A 364 20.37 -9.76 -6.57
CA GLY A 364 20.14 -9.68 -8.02
C GLY A 364 19.07 -8.68 -8.42
N VAL A 365 17.96 -8.61 -7.67
CA VAL A 365 16.87 -7.65 -7.91
C VAL A 365 17.33 -6.19 -7.74
N VAL A 366 18.19 -5.92 -6.75
CA VAL A 366 18.75 -4.57 -6.50
C VAL A 366 19.61 -4.13 -7.69
N ASN A 367 20.55 -4.99 -8.11
CA ASN A 367 21.42 -4.72 -9.25
C ASN A 367 20.60 -4.56 -10.55
N PHE A 368 19.58 -5.38 -10.72
CA PHE A 368 18.68 -5.30 -11.86
C PHE A 368 17.96 -3.95 -11.91
N VAL A 369 17.26 -3.54 -10.84
CA VAL A 369 16.50 -2.28 -10.81
C VAL A 369 17.43 -1.06 -10.86
N LYS A 370 18.62 -1.10 -10.24
CA LYS A 370 19.66 -0.08 -10.45
C LYS A 370 20.04 0.09 -11.92
N SER A 371 20.14 -1.02 -12.67
CA SER A 371 20.44 -0.95 -14.11
C SER A 371 19.32 -0.32 -14.94
N LEU A 372 18.06 -0.45 -14.50
CA LEU A 372 16.90 0.17 -15.16
C LEU A 372 16.79 1.67 -14.87
N THR A 373 17.17 2.10 -13.66
CA THR A 373 17.03 3.50 -13.21
C THR A 373 18.28 4.34 -13.44
N GLY A 374 19.42 3.70 -13.67
CA GLY A 374 20.74 4.36 -13.65
C GLY A 374 21.23 4.74 -12.24
N ALA A 375 20.59 4.22 -11.19
CA ALA A 375 20.96 4.51 -9.81
C ALA A 375 22.30 3.88 -9.42
N ASN A 376 23.15 4.62 -8.69
CA ASN A 376 24.44 4.13 -8.20
C ASN A 376 24.37 3.63 -6.74
N GLY A 377 23.40 4.11 -5.96
CA GLY A 377 23.20 3.78 -4.54
C GLY A 377 21.84 3.14 -4.27
N THR A 378 21.60 2.84 -3.02
CA THR A 378 20.33 2.39 -2.47
C THR A 378 19.96 3.24 -1.27
N ILE A 379 18.68 3.23 -0.90
CA ILE A 379 18.14 3.87 0.31
C ILE A 379 17.34 2.86 1.13
N LYS A 380 16.97 3.25 2.34
CA LYS A 380 15.91 2.61 3.13
C LYS A 380 14.85 3.65 3.48
N VAL A 381 13.59 3.22 3.55
CA VAL A 381 12.46 4.08 3.85
C VAL A 381 11.86 3.74 5.22
N ALA A 382 11.37 4.75 5.95
CA ALA A 382 10.81 4.54 7.28
C ALA A 382 9.35 4.08 7.26
N PHE A 383 8.61 4.39 6.19
CA PHE A 383 7.23 3.92 5.99
C PHE A 383 7.22 2.45 5.56
N GLY A 384 6.12 1.74 5.86
CA GLY A 384 5.96 0.35 5.47
C GLY A 384 5.39 0.23 4.07
N THR A 385 5.53 -0.96 3.48
CA THR A 385 4.95 -1.32 2.19
C THR A 385 4.59 -2.81 2.17
N GLU A 386 3.89 -3.27 1.15
CA GLU A 386 3.61 -4.69 0.92
C GLU A 386 4.87 -5.54 0.64
N GLY A 387 5.99 -4.89 0.35
CA GLY A 387 7.24 -5.57 -0.04
C GLY A 387 7.73 -6.58 0.98
N GLY A 388 7.62 -6.27 2.27
CA GLY A 388 7.99 -7.19 3.34
C GLY A 388 7.13 -8.46 3.38
N LEU A 389 5.86 -8.38 2.99
CA LEU A 389 4.97 -9.53 2.91
C LEU A 389 5.32 -10.45 1.72
N PHE A 390 5.65 -9.89 0.55
CA PHE A 390 6.08 -10.68 -0.59
C PHE A 390 7.41 -11.41 -0.32
N ASP A 391 8.36 -10.73 0.32
CA ASP A 391 9.64 -11.34 0.71
C ASP A 391 9.44 -12.44 1.77
N ALA A 392 8.78 -12.11 2.87
CA ALA A 392 8.64 -13.02 4.01
C ALA A 392 7.78 -14.25 3.72
N ARG A 393 6.67 -14.12 2.97
CA ARG A 393 5.73 -15.21 2.71
C ARG A 393 6.05 -15.99 1.43
N LEU A 394 6.47 -15.31 0.38
CA LEU A 394 6.68 -15.93 -0.93
C LEU A 394 8.15 -16.19 -1.25
N GLY A 395 9.08 -15.60 -0.49
CA GLY A 395 10.51 -15.63 -0.80
C GLY A 395 10.85 -14.90 -2.10
N ILE A 396 10.01 -13.92 -2.51
CA ILE A 396 10.23 -13.15 -3.74
C ILE A 396 11.18 -11.98 -3.41
N PRO A 397 12.39 -11.94 -3.98
CA PRO A 397 13.30 -10.81 -3.82
C PRO A 397 12.63 -9.51 -4.25
N THR A 398 12.48 -8.56 -3.33
CA THR A 398 11.66 -7.36 -3.51
C THR A 398 12.48 -6.09 -3.29
N VAL A 399 12.24 -5.08 -4.11
CA VAL A 399 12.72 -3.70 -3.90
C VAL A 399 11.57 -2.73 -4.05
N ILE A 400 11.75 -1.52 -3.53
CA ILE A 400 10.78 -0.44 -3.66
C ILE A 400 11.38 0.62 -4.60
N CYS A 401 10.63 0.99 -5.64
CA CYS A 401 11.08 2.03 -6.58
C CYS A 401 9.87 2.61 -7.32
N GLY A 402 9.50 3.83 -6.97
CA GLY A 402 8.37 4.51 -7.59
C GLY A 402 8.52 6.03 -7.63
N PRO A 403 7.67 6.70 -8.42
CA PRO A 403 7.68 8.14 -8.61
C PRO A 403 7.04 8.86 -7.42
N GLY A 404 7.43 10.10 -7.17
CA GLY A 404 6.92 10.91 -6.06
C GLY A 404 7.72 10.72 -4.77
N SER A 405 7.24 11.32 -3.70
CA SER A 405 7.86 11.29 -2.39
C SER A 405 6.81 11.37 -1.30
N MET A 406 7.00 10.63 -0.20
CA MET A 406 6.13 10.73 1.00
C MET A 406 6.14 12.11 1.65
N ALA A 407 7.05 13.00 1.25
CA ALA A 407 6.96 14.41 1.66
C ALA A 407 5.67 15.09 1.15
N GLN A 408 5.07 14.60 0.05
CA GLN A 408 3.79 15.05 -0.51
C GLN A 408 2.62 14.15 -0.12
N GLY A 409 2.86 12.87 0.16
CA GLY A 409 1.84 11.89 0.57
C GLY A 409 1.11 12.29 1.84
N HIS A 410 -0.13 11.85 2.01
CA HIS A 410 -1.01 12.05 3.17
C HIS A 410 -1.33 13.52 3.52
N LYS A 411 -0.97 14.48 2.65
CA LYS A 411 -1.19 15.92 2.83
C LYS A 411 -2.25 16.44 1.85
N PRO A 412 -2.89 17.59 2.14
CA PRO A 412 -3.68 18.28 1.13
C PRO A 412 -2.78 18.72 -0.04
N ASP A 413 -3.38 18.83 -1.23
CA ASP A 413 -2.67 19.14 -2.47
C ASP A 413 -1.51 18.19 -2.77
N GLU A 414 -1.71 16.91 -2.47
CA GLU A 414 -0.79 15.84 -2.85
C GLU A 414 -0.53 15.88 -4.34
N PHE A 415 0.74 15.70 -4.73
CA PHE A 415 1.15 15.71 -6.13
C PHE A 415 2.34 14.80 -6.42
N VAL A 416 2.44 14.42 -7.69
CA VAL A 416 3.67 13.85 -8.27
C VAL A 416 4.14 14.75 -9.41
N SER A 417 5.44 14.96 -9.54
CA SER A 417 5.96 15.77 -10.67
C SER A 417 5.92 14.98 -11.97
N VAL A 418 5.69 15.69 -13.09
CA VAL A 418 5.74 15.11 -14.44
C VAL A 418 7.11 14.45 -14.69
N GLU A 419 8.21 15.06 -14.23
CA GLU A 419 9.55 14.49 -14.32
C GLU A 419 9.65 13.11 -13.65
N GLN A 420 9.09 12.96 -12.45
CA GLN A 420 9.11 11.67 -11.72
C GLN A 420 8.30 10.60 -12.47
N ILE A 421 7.16 10.97 -13.00
CA ILE A 421 6.34 10.08 -13.84
C ILE A 421 7.12 9.66 -15.10
N GLU A 422 7.77 10.58 -15.80
CA GLU A 422 8.55 10.26 -16.98
C GLU A 422 9.76 9.36 -16.68
N ARG A 423 10.42 9.56 -15.53
CA ARG A 423 11.48 8.65 -15.06
C ARG A 423 10.94 7.25 -14.76
N CYS A 424 9.76 7.15 -14.16
CA CYS A 424 9.10 5.87 -13.91
C CYS A 424 8.74 5.17 -15.24
N ARG A 425 8.15 5.90 -16.17
CA ARG A 425 7.83 5.37 -17.51
C ARG A 425 9.06 4.88 -18.26
N ALA A 426 10.17 5.63 -18.19
CA ALA A 426 11.44 5.23 -18.80
C ALA A 426 11.99 3.94 -18.18
N MET A 427 11.96 3.81 -16.85
CA MET A 427 12.34 2.60 -16.13
C MET A 427 11.49 1.39 -16.57
N LEU A 428 10.17 1.56 -16.65
CA LEU A 428 9.27 0.47 -17.03
C LEU A 428 9.37 0.13 -18.52
N ALA A 429 9.66 1.08 -19.38
CA ALA A 429 9.93 0.81 -20.80
C ALA A 429 11.21 -0.04 -20.97
N GLU A 430 12.29 0.30 -20.26
CA GLU A 430 13.52 -0.49 -20.24
C GLU A 430 13.26 -1.91 -19.66
N LEU A 431 12.43 -2.02 -18.60
CA LEU A 431 12.01 -3.31 -18.05
C LEU A 431 11.32 -4.17 -19.12
N VAL A 432 10.39 -3.59 -19.89
CA VAL A 432 9.71 -4.30 -20.99
C VAL A 432 10.72 -4.73 -22.06
N ASP A 433 11.69 -3.89 -22.42
CA ASP A 433 12.76 -4.25 -23.36
C ASP A 433 13.62 -5.42 -22.84
N ARG A 434 13.95 -5.46 -21.55
CA ARG A 434 14.61 -6.59 -20.89
C ARG A 434 13.75 -7.86 -20.93
N CYS A 435 12.45 -7.75 -20.68
CA CYS A 435 11.52 -8.89 -20.77
C CYS A 435 11.46 -9.46 -22.20
N VAL A 436 11.57 -8.63 -23.24
CA VAL A 436 11.69 -9.08 -24.64
C VAL A 436 13.03 -9.74 -24.91
N ALA A 437 14.13 -9.20 -24.39
CA ALA A 437 15.48 -9.76 -24.59
C ALA A 437 15.65 -11.12 -23.88
N GLY A 438 15.02 -11.30 -22.72
CA GLY A 438 15.14 -12.51 -21.89
C GLY A 438 16.41 -12.43 -21.02
N PHE A 439 16.38 -11.70 -19.94
CA PHE A 439 17.48 -11.54 -18.96
C PHE A 439 17.56 -12.67 -17.94
#